data_4904301c91900c061599bc341255f68f
#
_entry.id   4904301c91900c061599bc341255f68f
#
_cell.length_a   1.000
_cell.length_b   1.000
_cell.length_c   1.000
_cell.angle_alpha   90.00
_cell.angle_beta   90.00
_cell.angle_gamma   90.00
#
_symmetry.space_group_name_H-M   'P 1'
#
loop_
_entity.id
_entity.type
_entity.pdbx_description
1 polymer ?
#
loop_
_entity_poly.entity_id
_entity_poly.type
_entity_poly.pdbx_seq_one_letter_code
_entity_poly.pdbx_strand_id
1 'polypeptide(L)'
;MKSRIDSGCFSSVAVYQDHVYAARHSSDEVLVYKHSGGWKKVHSFNVIRGFTMLSVQNNQLKCCSIGEDKISVYSLTGQLLQAHGSRESDDAGKFCCPYICGDDIDGSVLIADWGNDRLQMMSEQGGFSVLQLQPPVSQPRSAVLFNNNLYVVSEDKKTVYTYSC
;
A
#
# COMPACT_ATOMS: atom_id res chain seq x y z
N MET A 1 -14.16 25.79 -3.73
CA MET A 1 -13.88 26.09 -2.32
C MET A 1 -12.85 25.07 -1.83
N LYS A 2 -11.72 25.49 -1.28
CA LYS A 2 -10.72 24.55 -0.71
C LYS A 2 -11.09 24.32 0.76
N SER A 3 -11.34 23.08 1.16
CA SER A 3 -11.50 22.70 2.56
C SER A 3 -10.26 22.00 3.04
N ARG A 4 -9.77 22.35 4.22
CA ARG A 4 -8.64 21.71 4.88
C ARG A 4 -9.17 20.73 5.91
N ILE A 5 -8.67 19.49 5.90
CA ILE A 5 -9.08 18.45 6.85
C ILE A 5 -8.28 18.57 8.15
N ASP A 6 -6.96 18.73 8.05
CA ASP A 6 -6.05 18.82 9.20
C ASP A 6 -4.76 19.56 8.82
N SER A 7 -3.95 19.90 9.83
CA SER A 7 -2.61 20.48 9.68
C SER A 7 -1.59 19.51 10.24
N GLY A 8 -0.75 18.97 9.38
CA GLY A 8 0.31 18.04 9.78
C GLY A 8 1.08 17.55 8.56
N CYS A 9 2.15 16.82 8.81
CA CYS A 9 2.87 16.11 7.76
C CYS A 9 2.26 14.71 7.63
N PHE A 10 1.78 14.40 6.45
CA PHE A 10 1.20 13.09 6.13
C PHE A 10 2.04 12.42 5.04
N SER A 11 2.21 11.11 5.14
CA SER A 11 2.95 10.29 4.17
C SER A 11 2.03 9.64 3.14
N SER A 12 0.81 9.32 3.53
CA SER A 12 -0.16 8.64 2.67
C SER A 12 -1.58 8.96 3.07
N VAL A 13 -2.49 8.83 2.13
CA VAL A 13 -3.92 8.97 2.32
C VAL A 13 -4.67 7.93 1.50
N ALA A 14 -5.70 7.36 2.08
CA ALA A 14 -6.64 6.49 1.38
C ALA A 14 -8.07 6.92 1.70
N VAL A 15 -8.98 6.68 0.77
CA VAL A 15 -10.40 7.02 0.92
C VAL A 15 -11.23 5.76 0.76
N TYR A 16 -12.13 5.54 1.69
CA TYR A 16 -13.07 4.43 1.61
C TYR A 16 -14.44 4.87 2.13
N GLN A 17 -15.46 4.74 1.28
CA GLN A 17 -16.80 5.26 1.54
C GLN A 17 -16.77 6.76 1.91
N ASP A 18 -17.30 7.16 3.06
CA ASP A 18 -17.32 8.55 3.55
C ASP A 18 -16.17 8.88 4.52
N HIS A 19 -15.14 8.01 4.58
CA HIS A 19 -13.99 8.16 5.46
C HIS A 19 -12.68 8.41 4.71
N VAL A 20 -11.82 9.22 5.31
CA VAL A 20 -10.43 9.43 4.90
C VAL A 20 -9.52 8.87 5.98
N TYR A 21 -8.62 8.01 5.60
CA TYR A 21 -7.56 7.44 6.42
C TYR A 21 -6.26 8.13 6.05
N ALA A 22 -5.64 8.81 7.00
CA ALA A 22 -4.44 9.60 6.77
C ALA A 22 -3.29 9.11 7.65
N ALA A 23 -2.23 8.66 7.02
CA ALA A 23 -0.99 8.25 7.65
C ALA A 23 -0.20 9.47 8.09
N ARG A 24 0.04 9.64 9.39
CA ARG A 24 0.87 10.73 9.90
C ARG A 24 2.34 10.42 9.67
N HIS A 25 3.06 11.33 9.01
CA HIS A 25 4.48 11.19 8.79
C HIS A 25 5.25 11.14 10.13
N SER A 26 6.26 10.26 10.21
CA SER A 26 7.11 10.06 11.39
C SER A 26 6.38 9.61 12.66
N SER A 27 5.19 9.06 12.53
CA SER A 27 4.49 8.39 13.62
C SER A 27 3.81 7.12 13.10
N ASP A 28 3.46 6.23 14.04
CA ASP A 28 2.76 4.98 13.69
C ASP A 28 1.23 5.18 13.73
N GLU A 29 0.76 6.42 13.67
CA GLU A 29 -0.66 6.77 13.83
C GLU A 29 -1.35 6.95 12.49
N VAL A 30 -2.51 6.31 12.34
CA VAL A 30 -3.49 6.58 11.29
C VAL A 30 -4.63 7.39 11.89
N LEU A 31 -4.91 8.54 11.28
CA LEU A 31 -6.04 9.40 11.64
C LEU A 31 -7.22 9.10 10.71
N VAL A 32 -8.41 8.97 11.28
CA VAL A 32 -9.62 8.69 10.50
C VAL A 32 -10.57 9.88 10.59
N TYR A 33 -10.94 10.38 9.42
CA TYR A 33 -11.87 11.51 9.27
C TYR A 33 -13.13 11.05 8.54
N LYS A 34 -14.26 11.62 8.93
CA LYS A 34 -15.55 11.40 8.28
C LYS A 34 -16.11 12.72 7.79
N HIS A 35 -16.75 12.69 6.62
CA HIS A 35 -17.49 13.84 6.09
C HIS A 35 -18.93 13.86 6.63
N SER A 36 -19.25 14.87 7.42
CA SER A 36 -20.61 15.08 7.97
C SER A 36 -20.85 16.58 8.14
N GLY A 37 -21.23 17.26 7.06
CA GLY A 37 -21.32 18.74 7.00
C GLY A 37 -19.97 19.44 7.17
N GLY A 38 -18.86 18.71 6.92
CA GLY A 38 -17.45 19.06 7.06
C GLY A 38 -16.66 17.88 7.53
N TRP A 39 -15.33 17.92 7.35
CA TRP A 39 -14.43 16.85 7.78
C TRP A 39 -14.20 16.91 9.30
N LYS A 40 -14.45 15.81 10.00
CA LYS A 40 -14.20 15.68 11.44
C LYS A 40 -13.36 14.44 11.71
N LYS A 41 -12.33 14.57 12.55
CA LYS A 41 -11.62 13.40 13.09
C LYS A 41 -12.59 12.58 13.94
N VAL A 42 -12.75 11.31 13.61
CA VAL A 42 -13.66 10.40 14.34
C VAL A 42 -12.91 9.47 15.27
N HIS A 43 -11.73 9.00 14.87
CA HIS A 43 -10.82 8.25 15.74
C HIS A 43 -9.40 8.23 15.18
N SER A 44 -8.49 7.58 15.88
CA SER A 44 -7.16 7.23 15.40
C SER A 44 -6.70 5.94 16.07
N PHE A 45 -5.75 5.27 15.43
CA PHE A 45 -5.15 4.04 15.95
C PHE A 45 -3.71 3.91 15.46
N ASN A 46 -2.91 3.13 16.18
CA ASN A 46 -1.55 2.84 15.78
C ASN A 46 -1.49 1.60 14.89
N VAL A 47 -0.57 1.64 13.95
CA VAL A 47 -0.26 0.55 13.03
C VAL A 47 1.20 0.13 13.18
N ILE A 48 1.67 -0.74 12.30
CA ILE A 48 3.06 -1.19 12.27
C ILE A 48 4.03 0.00 12.22
N ARG A 49 5.11 -0.09 12.99
CA ARG A 49 6.13 0.94 13.08
C ARG A 49 6.80 1.22 11.74
N GLY A 50 7.08 2.50 11.50
CA GLY A 50 7.79 2.93 10.29
C GLY A 50 6.99 2.69 9.00
N PHE A 51 5.67 2.62 9.08
CA PHE A 51 4.85 2.49 7.88
C PHE A 51 4.92 3.74 7.00
N THR A 52 4.73 3.55 5.70
CA THR A 52 4.91 4.61 4.71
C THR A 52 3.71 4.80 3.81
N MET A 53 2.97 3.77 3.53
CA MET A 53 1.84 3.80 2.60
C MET A 53 0.67 3.01 3.13
N LEU A 54 -0.54 3.48 2.82
CA LEU A 54 -1.78 2.76 3.07
C LEU A 54 -2.64 2.63 1.83
N SER A 55 -3.41 1.54 1.83
CA SER A 55 -4.53 1.31 0.95
C SER A 55 -5.72 0.82 1.78
N VAL A 56 -6.93 1.19 1.36
CA VAL A 56 -8.17 0.74 2.03
C VAL A 56 -9.11 0.15 1.00
N GLN A 57 -9.47 -1.12 1.18
CA GLN A 57 -10.38 -1.84 0.31
C GLN A 57 -11.05 -2.97 1.08
N ASN A 58 -12.28 -3.32 0.70
CA ASN A 58 -13.03 -4.45 1.28
C ASN A 58 -13.06 -4.46 2.82
N ASN A 59 -13.31 -3.29 3.43
CA ASN A 59 -13.32 -3.08 4.88
C ASN A 59 -11.98 -3.40 5.58
N GLN A 60 -10.88 -3.40 4.85
CA GLN A 60 -9.55 -3.63 5.37
C GLN A 60 -8.62 -2.47 5.04
N LEU A 61 -7.78 -2.09 6.01
CA LEU A 61 -6.68 -1.16 5.84
C LEU A 61 -5.38 -1.96 5.70
N LYS A 62 -4.67 -1.77 4.60
CA LYS A 62 -3.39 -2.40 4.33
C LYS A 62 -2.29 -1.35 4.50
N CYS A 63 -1.27 -1.67 5.28
CA CYS A 63 -0.13 -0.79 5.55
C CYS A 63 1.16 -1.48 5.18
N CYS A 64 2.05 -0.83 4.45
CA CYS A 64 3.41 -1.31 4.26
C CYS A 64 4.42 -0.52 5.10
N SER A 65 5.41 -1.22 5.62
CA SER A 65 6.55 -0.66 6.33
C SER A 65 7.84 -1.02 5.60
N ILE A 66 8.51 0.00 5.09
CA ILE A 66 9.81 -0.16 4.45
C ILE A 66 10.87 -0.56 5.47
N GLY A 67 10.82 -0.01 6.70
CA GLY A 67 11.81 -0.29 7.74
C GLY A 67 11.71 -1.69 8.35
N GLU A 68 10.50 -2.29 8.33
CA GLU A 68 10.23 -3.61 8.90
C GLU A 68 10.11 -4.70 7.82
N ASP A 69 10.19 -4.32 6.55
CA ASP A 69 9.99 -5.22 5.40
C ASP A 69 8.68 -6.01 5.49
N LYS A 70 7.59 -5.32 5.85
CA LYS A 70 6.30 -5.95 6.16
C LYS A 70 5.11 -5.26 5.51
N ILE A 71 4.08 -6.07 5.27
CA ILE A 71 2.72 -5.60 4.99
C ILE A 71 1.80 -6.12 6.09
N SER A 72 1.04 -5.23 6.68
CA SER A 72 0.07 -5.56 7.72
C SER A 72 -1.33 -5.15 7.32
N VAL A 73 -2.29 -6.00 7.61
CA VAL A 73 -3.71 -5.80 7.33
C VAL A 73 -4.45 -5.56 8.63
N TYR A 74 -5.22 -4.49 8.68
CA TYR A 74 -6.02 -4.09 9.84
C TYR A 74 -7.49 -4.00 9.48
N SER A 75 -8.35 -4.16 10.48
CA SER A 75 -9.73 -3.69 10.38
C SER A 75 -9.75 -2.15 10.27
N LEU A 76 -10.88 -1.59 9.85
CA LEU A 76 -11.05 -0.12 9.78
C LEU A 76 -11.04 0.56 11.16
N THR A 77 -11.07 -0.20 12.25
CA THR A 77 -10.98 0.27 13.64
C THR A 77 -9.59 0.07 14.26
N GLY A 78 -8.62 -0.46 13.48
CA GLY A 78 -7.23 -0.60 13.91
C GLY A 78 -6.86 -1.94 14.56
N GLN A 79 -7.75 -2.95 14.51
CA GLN A 79 -7.39 -4.30 14.94
C GLN A 79 -6.50 -4.96 13.89
N LEU A 80 -5.32 -5.44 14.28
CA LEU A 80 -4.46 -6.23 13.41
C LEU A 80 -5.15 -7.54 13.04
N LEU A 81 -5.30 -7.80 11.75
CA LEU A 81 -5.91 -9.02 11.20
C LEU A 81 -4.85 -9.99 10.70
N GLN A 82 -3.86 -9.47 9.95
CA GLN A 82 -2.79 -10.26 9.34
C GLN A 82 -1.50 -9.44 9.29
N ALA A 83 -0.36 -10.12 9.30
CA ALA A 83 0.94 -9.51 9.04
C ALA A 83 1.78 -10.45 8.17
N HIS A 84 2.40 -9.90 7.13
CA HIS A 84 3.18 -10.63 6.13
C HIS A 84 4.54 -9.99 5.96
N GLY A 85 5.53 -10.79 5.63
CA GLY A 85 6.88 -10.33 5.31
C GLY A 85 7.91 -10.73 6.36
N SER A 86 9.12 -10.88 5.89
CA SER A 86 10.37 -10.92 6.62
C SER A 86 11.50 -10.80 5.58
N ARG A 87 12.67 -10.34 5.99
CA ARG A 87 13.82 -10.07 5.13
C ARG A 87 14.46 -11.30 4.45
N GLU A 88 14.10 -12.51 4.81
CA GLU A 88 15.00 -13.65 4.65
C GLU A 88 14.69 -14.63 3.52
N SER A 89 13.93 -14.27 2.48
CA SER A 89 13.61 -15.25 1.43
C SER A 89 13.05 -14.62 0.15
N ASP A 90 13.38 -15.22 -1.00
CA ASP A 90 12.81 -14.91 -2.31
C ASP A 90 11.38 -15.42 -2.50
N ASP A 91 10.79 -16.05 -1.47
CA ASP A 91 9.44 -16.58 -1.52
C ASP A 91 8.37 -15.48 -1.62
N ALA A 92 7.23 -15.83 -2.18
CA ALA A 92 6.06 -14.96 -2.21
C ALA A 92 5.60 -14.61 -0.77
N GLY A 93 5.23 -13.34 -0.55
CA GLY A 93 4.88 -12.82 0.79
C GLY A 93 6.07 -12.44 1.66
N LYS A 94 7.30 -12.52 1.16
CA LYS A 94 8.53 -11.97 1.75
C LYS A 94 8.91 -10.71 1.00
N PHE A 95 9.43 -9.71 1.69
CA PHE A 95 9.65 -8.38 1.11
C PHE A 95 11.00 -7.80 1.49
N CYS A 96 11.51 -6.93 0.62
CA CYS A 96 12.56 -5.97 0.92
C CYS A 96 12.13 -4.60 0.43
N CYS A 97 11.87 -3.67 1.36
CA CYS A 97 11.35 -2.35 1.07
C CYS A 97 10.07 -2.35 0.22
N PRO A 98 8.95 -2.92 0.69
CA PRO A 98 7.72 -3.01 -0.09
C PRO A 98 6.99 -1.68 -0.22
N TYR A 99 6.37 -1.46 -1.38
CA TYR A 99 5.46 -0.35 -1.65
C TYR A 99 4.11 -0.89 -2.12
N ILE A 100 3.03 -0.52 -1.45
CA ILE A 100 1.68 -0.76 -1.97
C ILE A 100 1.46 0.18 -3.14
N CYS A 101 1.19 -0.35 -4.32
CA CYS A 101 1.10 0.42 -5.55
C CYS A 101 -0.34 0.83 -5.89
N GLY A 102 -1.27 -0.07 -5.70
CA GLY A 102 -2.67 0.17 -6.03
C GLY A 102 -3.51 -1.06 -5.75
N ASP A 103 -4.80 -0.85 -5.76
CA ASP A 103 -5.80 -1.90 -5.60
C ASP A 103 -6.30 -2.31 -6.99
N ASP A 104 -6.43 -3.61 -7.22
CA ASP A 104 -7.06 -4.15 -8.42
C ASP A 104 -8.58 -4.29 -8.23
N ILE A 105 -9.30 -4.51 -9.33
CA ILE A 105 -10.77 -4.56 -9.37
C ILE A 105 -11.35 -5.68 -8.51
N ASP A 106 -10.58 -6.79 -8.34
CA ASP A 106 -10.99 -7.99 -7.61
C ASP A 106 -10.63 -7.98 -6.11
N GLY A 107 -10.12 -6.86 -5.58
CA GLY A 107 -9.66 -6.77 -4.19
C GLY A 107 -8.21 -7.17 -3.96
N SER A 108 -7.49 -7.57 -5.00
CA SER A 108 -6.04 -7.80 -4.96
C SER A 108 -5.27 -6.50 -4.80
N VAL A 109 -4.08 -6.60 -4.25
CA VAL A 109 -3.17 -5.45 -4.07
C VAL A 109 -1.86 -5.71 -4.77
N LEU A 110 -1.48 -4.79 -5.63
CA LEU A 110 -0.20 -4.81 -6.32
C LEU A 110 0.89 -4.21 -5.42
N ILE A 111 1.99 -4.92 -5.27
CA ILE A 111 3.09 -4.59 -4.38
C ILE A 111 4.38 -4.53 -5.18
N ALA A 112 5.05 -3.39 -5.15
CA ALA A 112 6.42 -3.24 -5.64
C ALA A 112 7.38 -3.66 -4.52
N ASP A 113 8.06 -4.77 -4.71
CA ASP A 113 9.05 -5.34 -3.80
C ASP A 113 10.45 -4.87 -4.24
N TRP A 114 10.74 -3.61 -3.91
CA TRP A 114 11.82 -2.81 -4.46
C TRP A 114 13.19 -3.48 -4.33
N GLY A 115 13.53 -3.97 -3.15
CA GLY A 115 14.85 -4.55 -2.91
C GLY A 115 15.01 -5.98 -3.43
N ASN A 116 13.91 -6.61 -3.87
CA ASN A 116 13.92 -7.94 -4.49
C ASN A 116 13.69 -7.90 -6.01
N ASP A 117 13.72 -6.72 -6.62
CA ASP A 117 13.59 -6.52 -8.08
C ASP A 117 12.36 -7.21 -8.69
N ARG A 118 11.21 -7.16 -7.99
CA ARG A 118 10.00 -7.87 -8.45
C ARG A 118 8.71 -7.15 -8.07
N LEU A 119 7.63 -7.53 -8.72
CA LEU A 119 6.27 -7.23 -8.28
C LEU A 119 5.63 -8.48 -7.67
N GLN A 120 4.84 -8.27 -6.64
CA GLN A 120 3.99 -9.28 -6.05
C GLN A 120 2.54 -8.82 -6.06
N MET A 121 1.63 -9.77 -6.09
CA MET A 121 0.21 -9.55 -5.91
C MET A 121 -0.26 -10.24 -4.64
N MET A 122 -0.94 -9.51 -3.78
CA MET A 122 -1.62 -10.06 -2.61
C MET A 122 -3.11 -10.18 -2.93
N SER A 123 -3.64 -11.40 -2.90
CA SER A 123 -5.07 -11.62 -3.08
C SER A 123 -5.89 -11.07 -1.91
N GLU A 124 -7.18 -10.92 -2.09
CA GLU A 124 -8.11 -10.50 -1.02
C GLU A 124 -8.03 -11.42 0.22
N GLN A 125 -7.78 -12.72 0.02
CA GLN A 125 -7.67 -13.71 1.09
C GLN A 125 -6.28 -13.73 1.75
N GLY A 126 -5.34 -12.87 1.32
CA GLY A 126 -3.99 -12.75 1.86
C GLY A 126 -2.96 -13.73 1.27
N GLY A 127 -3.29 -14.43 0.19
CA GLY A 127 -2.33 -15.23 -0.58
C GLY A 127 -1.44 -14.33 -1.45
N PHE A 128 -0.19 -14.75 -1.68
CA PHE A 128 0.77 -13.99 -2.49
C PHE A 128 1.19 -14.76 -3.74
N SER A 129 1.43 -14.00 -4.83
CA SER A 129 2.05 -14.50 -6.04
C SER A 129 3.08 -13.49 -6.56
N VAL A 130 4.18 -14.00 -7.12
CA VAL A 130 5.19 -13.18 -7.81
C VAL A 130 4.79 -13.06 -9.27
N LEU A 131 4.76 -11.83 -9.78
CA LEU A 131 4.47 -11.57 -11.19
C LEU A 131 5.71 -11.85 -12.05
N GLN A 132 5.56 -12.75 -13.04
CA GLN A 132 6.62 -13.08 -13.98
C GLN A 132 6.64 -12.07 -15.12
N LEU A 133 7.51 -11.07 -15.04
CA LEU A 133 7.61 -10.00 -16.03
C LEU A 133 8.72 -10.26 -17.03
N GLN A 134 8.47 -9.96 -18.31
CA GLN A 134 9.45 -10.04 -19.39
C GLN A 134 9.44 -8.74 -20.22
N PRO A 135 10.54 -7.97 -20.24
CA PRO A 135 11.77 -8.16 -19.45
C PRO A 135 11.54 -8.00 -17.94
N PRO A 136 12.45 -8.53 -17.11
CA PRO A 136 12.34 -8.32 -15.66
C PRO A 136 12.49 -6.85 -15.28
N VAL A 137 11.77 -6.43 -14.25
CA VAL A 137 11.87 -5.08 -13.69
C VAL A 137 12.94 -5.04 -12.60
N SER A 138 13.71 -3.96 -12.53
CA SER A 138 14.63 -3.69 -11.43
C SER A 138 14.16 -2.51 -10.59
N GLN A 139 14.28 -2.62 -9.28
CA GLN A 139 13.88 -1.60 -8.30
C GLN A 139 12.52 -0.97 -8.59
N PRO A 140 11.44 -1.76 -8.65
CA PRO A 140 10.11 -1.22 -8.90
C PRO A 140 9.66 -0.35 -7.72
N ARG A 141 9.19 0.86 -8.02
CA ARG A 141 8.77 1.84 -7.02
C ARG A 141 7.26 2.01 -6.95
N SER A 142 6.62 1.88 -8.09
CA SER A 142 5.18 1.99 -8.24
C SER A 142 4.72 1.21 -9.45
N ALA A 143 3.50 0.74 -9.41
CA ALA A 143 2.88 0.07 -10.54
C ALA A 143 1.38 0.35 -10.57
N VAL A 144 0.78 0.29 -11.75
CA VAL A 144 -0.66 0.42 -11.92
C VAL A 144 -1.13 -0.45 -13.08
N LEU A 145 -2.25 -1.12 -12.89
CA LEU A 145 -2.95 -1.85 -13.94
C LEU A 145 -4.02 -0.94 -14.56
N PHE A 146 -3.96 -0.78 -15.87
CA PHE A 146 -4.93 0.03 -16.61
C PHE A 146 -5.14 -0.51 -18.02
N ASN A 147 -6.39 -0.76 -18.42
CA ASN A 147 -6.75 -1.28 -19.75
C ASN A 147 -5.93 -2.51 -20.18
N ASN A 148 -5.84 -3.52 -19.34
CA ASN A 148 -5.08 -4.75 -19.55
C ASN A 148 -3.57 -4.52 -19.79
N ASN A 149 -3.04 -3.40 -19.33
CA ASN A 149 -1.61 -3.12 -19.32
C ASN A 149 -1.15 -2.82 -17.91
N LEU A 150 -0.02 -3.38 -17.53
CA LEU A 150 0.67 -3.10 -16.31
C LEU A 150 1.78 -2.08 -16.58
N TYR A 151 1.69 -0.93 -15.94
CA TYR A 151 2.71 0.13 -15.99
C TYR A 151 3.53 0.08 -14.72
N VAL A 152 4.86 0.02 -14.84
CA VAL A 152 5.78 -0.10 -13.70
C VAL A 152 6.85 0.97 -13.77
N VAL A 153 6.99 1.74 -12.69
CA VAL A 153 8.10 2.69 -12.53
C VAL A 153 9.29 1.96 -11.95
N SER A 154 10.41 1.98 -12.65
CA SER A 154 11.73 1.48 -12.20
C SER A 154 12.59 2.65 -11.75
N GLU A 155 13.06 2.62 -10.52
CA GLU A 155 13.86 3.71 -9.94
C GLU A 155 15.30 3.72 -10.48
N ASP A 156 15.94 2.56 -10.61
CA ASP A 156 17.32 2.45 -11.11
C ASP A 156 17.45 2.87 -12.57
N LYS A 157 16.48 2.50 -13.41
CA LYS A 157 16.46 2.81 -14.83
C LYS A 157 15.85 4.18 -15.15
N LYS A 158 15.19 4.81 -14.18
CA LYS A 158 14.40 6.05 -14.39
C LYS A 158 13.41 5.91 -15.55
N THR A 159 12.77 4.75 -15.64
CA THR A 159 11.98 4.31 -16.80
C THR A 159 10.61 3.83 -16.32
N VAL A 160 9.63 4.01 -17.19
CA VAL A 160 8.32 3.36 -17.05
C VAL A 160 8.25 2.22 -18.03
N TYR A 161 8.08 1.01 -17.53
CA TYR A 161 7.83 -0.20 -18.34
C TYR A 161 6.33 -0.38 -18.55
N THR A 162 5.97 -0.95 -19.69
CA THR A 162 4.60 -1.37 -20.00
C THR A 162 4.61 -2.85 -20.34
N TYR A 163 3.77 -3.62 -19.66
CA TYR A 163 3.57 -5.04 -19.91
C TYR A 163 2.11 -5.27 -20.30
N SER A 164 1.85 -6.03 -21.35
CA SER A 164 0.51 -6.47 -21.73
C SER A 164 0.09 -7.66 -20.87
N CYS A 165 -1.10 -7.60 -20.28
CA CYS A 165 -1.69 -8.64 -19.44
C CYS A 165 -2.68 -9.49 -20.22
#